data_0a6bf82839a4cab96342c99a5b054965
#
_entry.id   0a6bf82839a4cab96342c99a5b054965
#
_cell.length_a   1.000
_cell.length_b   1.000
_cell.length_c   1.000
_cell.angle_alpha   90.00
_cell.angle_beta   90.00
_cell.angle_gamma   90.00
#
_symmetry.space_group_name_H-M   'P 1'
#
loop_
_entity.id
_entity.type
_entity.pdbx_description
1 polymer ?
#
loop_
_entity_poly.entity_id
_entity_poly.type
_entity_poly.pdbx_seq_one_letter_code
_entity_poly.pdbx_strand_id
1 'polypeptide(L)'
;MVLYRRSRFRRVFPFEGRAAGNSRGALRDIDPKASALSPEFVAQSVAQFIENGIFEKFGVTAFNSDWAFEGVQIAYKNIVILGFHHNYVEIEKAPQPEAGVEVMRQYMRAAYGAKFIANWLHEQGWAAEPLTGPMSGKITMIPAALQAGFGELGKHGSIITPEFGSSFRLSAVLTDAPLPFDQPKAHGVDDFCANCRICEAACPTDAIFPEKQQVRGTKKWYVDFDKCLPFFNEHQGCAICIAVCPWSRPGVGINLAEKLMKRAQRLASQSRTETTQ
;
A
#
# COMPACT_ATOMS: atom_id res chain seq x y z
N MET A 1 -10.15 6.42 23.32
CA MET A 1 -11.12 7.21 22.53
C MET A 1 -10.40 8.44 22.01
N VAL A 2 -9.70 8.31 20.87
CA VAL A 2 -8.97 9.42 20.24
C VAL A 2 -9.95 10.10 19.30
N LEU A 3 -10.43 11.26 19.70
CA LEU A 3 -11.28 12.13 18.89
C LEU A 3 -10.50 12.57 17.65
N TYR A 4 -10.85 12.00 16.51
CA TYR A 4 -10.40 12.45 15.20
C TYR A 4 -10.98 13.84 14.94
N ARG A 5 -10.21 14.88 15.28
CA ARG A 5 -10.64 16.27 15.12
C ARG A 5 -10.86 16.58 13.65
N ARG A 6 -12.11 16.85 13.27
CA ARG A 6 -12.56 17.34 11.95
C ARG A 6 -11.79 18.57 11.44
N SER A 7 -11.01 19.25 12.30
CA SER A 7 -10.29 20.47 11.98
C SER A 7 -9.00 20.29 11.18
N ARG A 8 -8.43 19.06 11.10
CA ARG A 8 -7.21 18.82 10.31
C ARG A 8 -7.47 18.63 8.81
N PHE A 9 -8.66 18.18 8.43
CA PHE A 9 -9.01 17.97 7.00
C PHE A 9 -9.00 19.27 6.16
N ARG A 10 -9.28 20.42 6.75
CA ARG A 10 -9.22 21.72 6.04
C ARG A 10 -7.80 22.26 5.82
N ARG A 11 -6.78 21.76 6.55
CA ARG A 11 -5.39 22.23 6.38
C ARG A 11 -4.59 21.39 5.38
N VAL A 12 -5.01 20.18 5.07
CA VAL A 12 -4.27 19.26 4.20
C VAL A 12 -4.50 19.53 2.72
N PHE A 13 -5.64 20.14 2.38
CA PHE A 13 -5.92 20.62 1.03
C PHE A 13 -6.43 22.04 1.10
N PRO A 14 -5.60 23.05 0.86
CA PRO A 14 -6.10 24.31 0.38
C PRO A 14 -6.59 24.08 -1.05
N PHE A 15 -7.72 23.40 -1.18
CA PHE A 15 -8.41 23.19 -2.46
C PHE A 15 -9.11 24.49 -2.93
N GLU A 16 -8.82 25.59 -2.30
CA GLU A 16 -9.25 26.91 -2.76
C GLU A 16 -8.11 27.57 -3.53
N GLY A 17 -8.08 27.31 -4.82
CA GLY A 17 -7.65 28.31 -5.81
C GLY A 17 -6.29 28.19 -6.44
N ARG A 18 -5.32 27.34 -6.03
CA ARG A 18 -4.02 27.23 -6.75
C ARG A 18 -3.42 25.83 -6.91
N ALA A 19 -3.81 24.85 -6.12
CA ALA A 19 -3.25 23.49 -6.21
C ALA A 19 -3.99 22.58 -7.19
N ALA A 20 -5.23 22.86 -7.56
CA ALA A 20 -5.99 22.11 -8.56
C ALA A 20 -5.40 22.21 -9.98
N GLY A 21 -4.58 23.22 -10.25
CA GLY A 21 -3.89 23.37 -11.54
C GLY A 21 -2.76 22.40 -11.78
N ASN A 22 -2.16 21.80 -10.74
CA ASN A 22 -0.92 21.04 -10.86
C ASN A 22 -1.07 19.51 -10.84
N SER A 23 -2.23 18.95 -10.57
CA SER A 23 -2.44 17.49 -10.72
C SER A 23 -2.40 17.03 -12.19
N ARG A 24 -2.67 17.94 -13.13
CA ARG A 24 -2.56 17.75 -14.59
C ARG A 24 -1.30 18.38 -15.19
N GLY A 25 -0.52 19.13 -14.40
CA GLY A 25 0.70 19.80 -14.86
C GLY A 25 1.84 18.82 -15.19
N ALA A 26 2.75 19.26 -16.08
CA ALA A 26 4.04 18.58 -16.30
C ALA A 26 4.82 18.51 -14.98
N LEU A 27 5.71 17.53 -14.87
CA LEU A 27 6.70 17.49 -13.80
C LEU A 27 7.63 18.70 -13.93
N ARG A 28 8.24 19.11 -12.84
CA ARG A 28 9.29 20.13 -12.84
C ARG A 28 10.52 19.62 -13.56
N ASP A 29 11.32 20.53 -14.07
CA ASP A 29 12.63 20.21 -14.62
C ASP A 29 13.54 19.63 -13.54
N ILE A 30 14.46 18.76 -13.94
CA ILE A 30 15.43 18.14 -13.04
C ILE A 30 16.53 19.16 -12.77
N ASP A 31 16.85 19.39 -11.48
CA ASP A 31 18.00 20.22 -11.10
C ASP A 31 19.28 19.60 -11.73
N PRO A 32 20.12 20.38 -12.41
CA PRO A 32 21.35 19.88 -13.00
C PRO A 32 22.37 19.37 -11.98
N LYS A 33 22.20 19.71 -10.69
CA LYS A 33 23.07 19.25 -9.61
C LYS A 33 22.37 18.18 -8.79
N ALA A 34 22.78 16.92 -8.95
CA ALA A 34 22.30 15.85 -8.11
C ALA A 34 22.83 15.99 -6.68
N SER A 35 21.91 16.02 -5.72
CA SER A 35 22.23 16.06 -4.28
C SER A 35 22.53 14.67 -3.74
N ALA A 36 23.42 14.57 -2.78
CA ALA A 36 23.55 13.37 -1.96
C ALA A 36 22.32 13.25 -1.05
N LEU A 37 21.62 12.12 -1.15
CA LEU A 37 20.45 11.83 -0.32
C LEU A 37 20.91 10.97 0.87
N SER A 38 21.34 11.63 1.98
CA SER A 38 21.69 10.86 3.18
C SER A 38 20.42 10.20 3.78
N PRO A 39 20.54 9.03 4.44
CA PRO A 39 19.43 8.38 5.10
C PRO A 39 18.67 9.29 6.07
N GLU A 40 19.39 10.15 6.81
CA GLU A 40 18.81 11.09 7.77
C GLU A 40 17.99 12.18 7.07
N PHE A 41 18.51 12.74 5.98
CA PHE A 41 17.79 13.74 5.16
C PHE A 41 16.50 13.15 4.58
N VAL A 42 16.59 11.94 4.03
CA VAL A 42 15.41 11.23 3.48
C VAL A 42 14.39 10.97 4.59
N ALA A 43 14.82 10.43 5.74
CA ALA A 43 13.93 10.14 6.86
C ALA A 43 13.23 11.41 7.38
N GLN A 44 13.95 12.52 7.52
CA GLN A 44 13.40 13.80 7.96
C GLN A 44 12.38 14.34 6.93
N SER A 45 12.71 14.31 5.65
CA SER A 45 11.81 14.74 4.57
C SER A 45 10.53 13.91 4.56
N VAL A 46 10.65 12.58 4.63
CA VAL A 46 9.50 11.66 4.67
C VAL A 46 8.62 11.91 5.88
N ALA A 47 9.21 12.11 7.08
CA ALA A 47 8.46 12.43 8.29
C ALA A 47 7.64 13.72 8.12
N GLN A 48 8.23 14.76 7.54
CA GLN A 48 7.56 16.01 7.24
C GLN A 48 6.43 15.84 6.21
N PHE A 49 6.63 15.01 5.18
CA PHE A 49 5.60 14.75 4.18
C PHE A 49 4.41 14.01 4.78
N ILE A 50 4.64 13.03 5.67
CA ILE A 50 3.60 12.32 6.42
C ILE A 50 2.84 13.31 7.34
N GLU A 51 3.56 14.15 8.09
CA GLU A 51 2.95 15.16 8.96
C GLU A 51 2.08 16.14 8.18
N ASN A 52 2.50 16.53 6.98
CA ASN A 52 1.74 17.37 6.06
C ASN A 52 0.61 16.62 5.32
N GLY A 53 0.43 15.31 5.54
CA GLY A 53 -0.65 14.50 4.98
C GLY A 53 -0.52 14.21 3.49
N ILE A 54 0.68 14.28 2.94
CA ILE A 54 0.91 13.97 1.51
C ILE A 54 0.62 12.49 1.25
N PHE A 55 1.06 11.61 2.15
CA PHE A 55 0.77 10.18 2.20
C PHE A 55 0.87 9.69 3.66
N GLU A 56 0.45 8.47 3.94
CA GLU A 56 0.52 7.89 5.29
C GLU A 56 1.64 6.85 5.46
N LYS A 57 2.14 6.25 4.38
CA LYS A 57 3.23 5.27 4.43
C LYS A 57 4.15 5.43 3.24
N PHE A 58 5.44 5.22 3.47
CA PHE A 58 6.52 5.34 2.49
C PHE A 58 7.42 4.12 2.62
N GLY A 59 7.93 3.63 1.50
CA GLY A 59 8.93 2.58 1.49
C GLY A 59 9.67 2.53 0.16
N VAL A 60 10.89 2.03 0.18
CA VAL A 60 11.78 1.98 -0.98
C VAL A 60 12.35 0.58 -1.14
N THR A 61 12.44 0.12 -2.38
CA THR A 61 13.14 -1.14 -2.70
C THR A 61 13.80 -1.05 -4.09
N ALA A 62 14.71 -1.98 -4.38
CA ALA A 62 15.21 -2.17 -5.73
C ALA A 62 14.04 -2.60 -6.65
N PHE A 63 14.03 -2.07 -7.86
CA PHE A 63 13.05 -2.48 -8.86
C PHE A 63 13.42 -3.87 -9.43
N ASN A 64 12.43 -4.76 -9.52
CA ASN A 64 12.58 -6.05 -10.20
C ASN A 64 11.76 -6.02 -11.50
N SER A 65 12.40 -6.35 -12.62
CA SER A 65 11.79 -6.38 -13.96
C SER A 65 10.58 -7.32 -14.07
N ASP A 66 10.51 -8.37 -13.25
CA ASP A 66 9.39 -9.32 -13.22
C ASP A 66 8.07 -8.67 -12.75
N TRP A 67 8.14 -7.47 -12.21
CA TRP A 67 6.96 -6.70 -11.80
C TRP A 67 6.35 -5.89 -12.95
N ALA A 68 7.11 -5.69 -14.03
CA ALA A 68 6.61 -5.00 -15.22
C ALA A 68 5.58 -5.85 -15.98
N PHE A 69 4.60 -5.18 -16.58
CA PHE A 69 3.69 -5.87 -17.50
C PHE A 69 4.40 -6.27 -18.78
N GLU A 70 3.86 -7.28 -19.46
CA GLU A 70 4.43 -7.81 -20.69
C GLU A 70 4.64 -6.70 -21.73
N GLY A 71 5.83 -6.68 -22.33
CA GLY A 71 6.24 -5.67 -23.31
C GLY A 71 6.64 -4.31 -22.73
N VAL A 72 6.54 -4.11 -21.41
CA VAL A 72 6.95 -2.87 -20.76
C VAL A 72 8.40 -2.95 -20.30
N GLN A 73 9.22 -1.98 -20.72
CA GLN A 73 10.59 -1.81 -20.26
C GLN A 73 10.69 -0.65 -19.28
N ILE A 74 11.35 -0.88 -18.16
CA ILE A 74 11.61 0.11 -17.11
C ILE A 74 13.12 0.30 -17.02
N ALA A 75 13.57 1.55 -17.19
CA ALA A 75 14.98 1.90 -17.14
C ALA A 75 15.49 2.16 -15.70
N TYR A 76 14.61 2.46 -14.78
CA TYR A 76 14.94 2.80 -13.39
C TYR A 76 15.28 1.58 -12.54
N LYS A 77 16.19 1.76 -11.57
CA LYS A 77 16.70 0.70 -10.69
C LYS A 77 15.95 0.59 -9.38
N ASN A 78 15.30 1.66 -8.96
CA ASN A 78 14.65 1.78 -7.65
C ASN A 78 13.18 2.15 -7.81
N ILE A 79 12.39 1.78 -6.81
CA ILE A 79 10.98 2.11 -6.72
C ILE A 79 10.64 2.60 -5.30
N VAL A 80 10.00 3.74 -5.24
CA VAL A 80 9.35 4.27 -4.05
C VAL A 80 7.89 3.84 -4.09
N ILE A 81 7.38 3.31 -2.98
CA ILE A 81 5.98 2.96 -2.79
C ILE A 81 5.37 3.89 -1.75
N LEU A 82 4.18 4.39 -2.04
CA LEU A 82 3.40 5.26 -1.17
C LEU A 82 2.08 4.60 -0.81
N GLY A 83 1.65 4.74 0.45
CA GLY A 83 0.39 4.23 0.97
C GLY A 83 -0.57 5.34 1.37
N PHE A 84 -1.84 5.18 1.00
CA PHE A 84 -2.93 6.15 1.21
C PHE A 84 -4.09 5.46 1.90
N HIS A 85 -4.31 5.76 3.17
CA HIS A 85 -5.33 5.14 4.00
C HIS A 85 -6.73 5.59 3.58
N HIS A 86 -7.67 4.64 3.45
CA HIS A 86 -9.08 4.95 3.25
C HIS A 86 -9.73 5.41 4.55
N ASN A 87 -10.76 6.24 4.44
CA ASN A 87 -11.69 6.44 5.54
C ASN A 87 -12.51 5.16 5.75
N TYR A 88 -12.27 4.46 6.86
CA TYR A 88 -12.93 3.19 7.15
C TYR A 88 -14.46 3.32 7.24
N VAL A 89 -14.99 4.45 7.76
CA VAL A 89 -16.43 4.72 7.84
C VAL A 89 -17.11 4.67 6.46
N GLU A 90 -16.38 5.02 5.41
CA GLU A 90 -16.89 4.93 4.04
C GLU A 90 -16.66 3.52 3.46
N ILE A 91 -15.52 2.89 3.73
CA ILE A 91 -15.21 1.55 3.23
C ILE A 91 -16.10 0.47 3.86
N GLU A 92 -16.48 0.60 5.12
CA GLU A 92 -17.36 -0.37 5.79
C GLU A 92 -18.76 -0.46 5.17
N LYS A 93 -19.15 0.53 4.36
CA LYS A 93 -20.40 0.53 3.59
C LYS A 93 -20.34 -0.32 2.32
N ALA A 94 -19.19 -0.92 1.99
CA ALA A 94 -19.04 -1.75 0.80
C ALA A 94 -20.12 -2.85 0.73
N PRO A 95 -20.73 -3.10 -0.42
CA PRO A 95 -20.42 -2.62 -1.77
C PRO A 95 -21.16 -1.33 -2.20
N GLN A 96 -21.67 -0.53 -1.28
CA GLN A 96 -22.42 0.68 -1.60
C GLN A 96 -21.54 1.74 -2.29
N PRO A 97 -22.13 2.67 -3.08
CA PRO A 97 -21.40 3.68 -3.87
C PRO A 97 -20.45 4.55 -3.04
N GLU A 98 -20.75 4.79 -1.76
CA GLU A 98 -19.90 5.59 -0.86
C GLU A 98 -18.50 5.00 -0.72
N ALA A 99 -18.39 3.68 -0.64
CA ALA A 99 -17.09 2.99 -0.62
C ALA A 99 -16.33 3.22 -1.94
N GLY A 100 -17.02 3.16 -3.08
CA GLY A 100 -16.44 3.47 -4.39
C GLY A 100 -15.95 4.92 -4.49
N VAL A 101 -16.72 5.88 -3.98
CA VAL A 101 -16.32 7.30 -3.93
C VAL A 101 -15.06 7.49 -3.08
N GLU A 102 -14.96 6.81 -1.94
CA GLU A 102 -13.76 6.86 -1.10
C GLU A 102 -12.54 6.27 -1.81
N VAL A 103 -12.71 5.16 -2.50
CA VAL A 103 -11.65 4.57 -3.32
C VAL A 103 -11.14 5.56 -4.37
N MET A 104 -12.05 6.23 -5.10
CA MET A 104 -11.68 7.23 -6.11
C MET A 104 -10.97 8.45 -5.49
N ARG A 105 -11.39 8.88 -4.31
CA ARG A 105 -10.72 9.95 -3.56
C ARG A 105 -9.27 9.58 -3.24
N GLN A 106 -9.03 8.34 -2.81
CA GLN A 106 -7.68 7.88 -2.50
C GLN A 106 -6.83 7.67 -3.77
N TYR A 107 -7.42 7.30 -4.90
CA TYR A 107 -6.68 7.33 -6.17
C TYR A 107 -6.22 8.74 -6.57
N MET A 108 -7.04 9.77 -6.36
CA MET A 108 -6.62 11.16 -6.61
C MET A 108 -5.48 11.57 -5.68
N ARG A 109 -5.57 11.24 -4.38
CA ARG A 109 -4.48 11.51 -3.42
C ARG A 109 -3.20 10.77 -3.81
N ALA A 110 -3.33 9.51 -4.22
CA ALA A 110 -2.22 8.67 -4.64
C ALA A 110 -1.50 9.24 -5.89
N ALA A 111 -2.26 9.72 -6.86
CA ALA A 111 -1.69 10.39 -8.05
C ALA A 111 -0.97 11.69 -7.68
N TYR A 112 -1.55 12.48 -6.77
CA TYR A 112 -0.91 13.69 -6.26
C TYR A 112 0.39 13.37 -5.51
N GLY A 113 0.36 12.42 -4.57
CA GLY A 113 1.52 12.03 -3.78
C GLY A 113 2.68 11.49 -4.65
N ALA A 114 2.37 10.68 -5.67
CA ALA A 114 3.39 10.21 -6.61
C ALA A 114 4.06 11.36 -7.37
N LYS A 115 3.26 12.32 -7.87
CA LYS A 115 3.80 13.52 -8.54
C LYS A 115 4.59 14.41 -7.58
N PHE A 116 4.14 14.53 -6.34
CA PHE A 116 4.84 15.30 -5.32
C PHE A 116 6.24 14.73 -5.07
N ILE A 117 6.36 13.42 -4.87
CA ILE A 117 7.65 12.76 -4.66
C ILE A 117 8.53 12.81 -5.93
N ALA A 118 7.95 12.64 -7.12
CA ALA A 118 8.71 12.80 -8.35
C ALA A 118 9.30 14.22 -8.50
N ASN A 119 8.51 15.25 -8.22
CA ASN A 119 8.98 16.64 -8.22
C ASN A 119 10.04 16.91 -7.14
N TRP A 120 9.87 16.35 -5.94
CA TRP A 120 10.88 16.45 -4.88
C TRP A 120 12.20 15.81 -5.31
N LEU A 121 12.17 14.64 -5.97
CA LEU A 121 13.38 14.00 -6.51
C LEU A 121 14.01 14.82 -7.64
N HIS A 122 13.21 15.43 -8.52
CA HIS A 122 13.69 16.34 -9.56
C HIS A 122 14.40 17.56 -8.96
N GLU A 123 13.86 18.15 -7.88
CA GLU A 123 14.51 19.25 -7.13
C GLU A 123 15.83 18.81 -6.47
N GLN A 124 15.97 17.51 -6.17
CA GLN A 124 17.23 16.93 -5.70
C GLN A 124 18.16 16.48 -6.85
N GLY A 125 17.80 16.74 -8.11
CA GLY A 125 18.60 16.42 -9.27
C GLY A 125 18.50 14.96 -9.75
N TRP A 126 17.49 14.23 -9.31
CA TRP A 126 17.29 12.82 -9.65
C TRP A 126 16.07 12.64 -10.56
N ALA A 127 16.27 11.95 -11.69
CA ALA A 127 15.14 11.58 -12.56
C ALA A 127 14.17 10.67 -11.84
N ALA A 128 12.87 10.93 -12.02
CA ALA A 128 11.81 10.17 -11.39
C ALA A 128 10.55 10.13 -12.26
N GLU A 129 9.89 8.99 -12.31
CA GLU A 129 8.65 8.78 -13.05
C GLU A 129 7.52 8.36 -12.09
N PRO A 130 6.48 9.20 -11.91
CA PRO A 130 5.34 8.87 -11.06
C PRO A 130 4.38 7.90 -11.76
N LEU A 131 3.95 6.86 -11.07
CA LEU A 131 2.91 5.93 -11.50
C LEU A 131 1.58 6.34 -10.85
N THR A 132 0.77 7.10 -11.58
CA THR A 132 -0.36 7.86 -11.01
C THR A 132 -1.74 7.27 -11.24
N GLY A 133 -1.87 6.23 -12.04
CA GLY A 133 -3.20 5.76 -12.45
C GLY A 133 -3.49 4.31 -12.12
N PRO A 134 -4.75 3.97 -11.80
CA PRO A 134 -5.14 2.59 -11.59
C PRO A 134 -5.13 1.76 -12.88
N MET A 135 -5.36 2.38 -14.04
CA MET A 135 -5.50 1.71 -15.34
C MET A 135 -4.30 1.94 -16.26
N SER A 136 -3.38 2.81 -15.90
CA SER A 136 -2.23 3.20 -16.73
C SER A 136 -0.89 2.77 -16.11
N GLY A 137 -0.92 1.85 -15.16
CA GLY A 137 0.28 1.35 -14.50
C GLY A 137 1.13 0.53 -15.46
N LYS A 138 2.45 0.69 -15.36
CA LYS A 138 3.44 -0.11 -16.09
C LYS A 138 3.82 -1.39 -15.37
N ILE A 139 3.46 -1.50 -14.08
CA ILE A 139 3.89 -2.57 -13.17
C ILE A 139 2.77 -3.02 -12.25
N THR A 140 2.93 -4.23 -11.68
CA THR A 140 2.18 -4.63 -10.49
C THR A 140 2.88 -4.11 -9.24
N MET A 141 2.16 -3.32 -8.40
CA MET A 141 2.76 -2.66 -7.23
C MET A 141 2.84 -3.56 -6.00
N ILE A 142 2.02 -4.62 -5.92
CA ILE A 142 1.94 -5.48 -4.73
C ILE A 142 3.29 -6.11 -4.35
N PRO A 143 4.05 -6.75 -5.26
CA PRO A 143 5.33 -7.31 -4.91
C PRO A 143 6.34 -6.27 -4.42
N ALA A 144 6.38 -5.09 -5.06
CA ALA A 144 7.24 -3.99 -4.66
C ALA A 144 6.90 -3.49 -3.25
N ALA A 145 5.61 -3.34 -2.93
CA ALA A 145 5.16 -2.92 -1.61
C ALA A 145 5.50 -3.94 -0.51
N LEU A 146 5.41 -5.25 -0.81
CA LEU A 146 5.85 -6.31 0.11
C LEU A 146 7.35 -6.22 0.38
N GLN A 147 8.17 -6.03 -0.66
CA GLN A 147 9.63 -5.87 -0.53
C GLN A 147 10.01 -4.57 0.21
N ALA A 148 9.23 -3.51 0.04
CA ALA A 148 9.39 -2.24 0.74
C ALA A 148 8.80 -2.23 2.17
N GLY A 149 8.50 -3.39 2.75
CA GLY A 149 8.09 -3.53 4.15
C GLY A 149 6.69 -3.01 4.46
N PHE A 150 5.78 -2.94 3.48
CA PHE A 150 4.41 -2.48 3.71
C PHE A 150 3.57 -3.44 4.54
N GLY A 151 3.91 -4.72 4.52
CA GLY A 151 3.17 -5.75 5.25
C GLY A 151 3.23 -7.11 4.57
N GLU A 152 2.17 -7.89 4.68
CA GLU A 152 2.07 -9.25 4.15
C GLU A 152 0.82 -9.41 3.28
N LEU A 153 0.84 -10.39 2.38
CA LEU A 153 -0.31 -10.70 1.52
C LEU A 153 -1.42 -11.39 2.33
N GLY A 154 -2.59 -10.80 2.35
CA GLY A 154 -3.77 -11.39 2.99
C GLY A 154 -4.51 -12.40 2.11
N LYS A 155 -5.37 -13.23 2.71
CA LYS A 155 -6.19 -14.25 2.02
C LYS A 155 -7.01 -13.66 0.87
N HIS A 156 -7.50 -12.44 0.99
CA HIS A 156 -8.26 -11.72 -0.04
C HIS A 156 -7.38 -11.12 -1.16
N GLY A 157 -6.10 -11.47 -1.24
CA GLY A 157 -5.21 -11.04 -2.31
C GLY A 157 -4.68 -9.60 -2.23
N SER A 158 -5.06 -8.82 -1.20
CA SER A 158 -4.53 -7.49 -0.92
C SER A 158 -3.48 -7.53 0.17
N ILE A 159 -2.61 -6.51 0.23
CA ILE A 159 -1.63 -6.36 1.32
C ILE A 159 -2.36 -5.97 2.60
N ILE A 160 -1.91 -6.50 3.72
CA ILE A 160 -2.34 -6.12 5.06
C ILE A 160 -1.17 -5.48 5.79
N THR A 161 -1.34 -4.25 6.25
CA THR A 161 -0.41 -3.54 7.14
C THR A 161 -0.98 -3.48 8.55
N PRO A 162 -0.15 -3.40 9.60
CA PRO A 162 -0.65 -3.19 10.96
C PRO A 162 -1.44 -1.89 11.13
N GLU A 163 -1.03 -0.82 10.43
CA GLU A 163 -1.60 0.53 10.59
C GLU A 163 -2.96 0.70 9.92
N PHE A 164 -3.15 0.08 8.75
CA PHE A 164 -4.33 0.32 7.89
C PHE A 164 -5.13 -0.94 7.57
N GLY A 165 -4.64 -2.11 8.01
CA GLY A 165 -5.15 -3.38 7.50
C GLY A 165 -4.95 -3.45 5.99
N SER A 166 -5.99 -3.86 5.27
CA SER A 166 -6.01 -3.83 3.80
C SER A 166 -6.72 -2.61 3.21
N SER A 167 -7.12 -1.66 4.06
CA SER A 167 -7.94 -0.50 3.69
C SER A 167 -7.07 0.69 3.27
N PHE A 168 -6.32 0.55 2.18
CA PHE A 168 -5.47 1.62 1.63
C PHE A 168 -5.20 1.44 0.13
N ARG A 169 -4.70 2.49 -0.51
CA ARG A 169 -4.25 2.49 -1.91
C ARG A 169 -2.75 2.67 -2.00
N LEU A 170 -2.18 2.17 -3.09
CA LEU A 170 -0.78 2.35 -3.44
C LEU A 170 -0.63 3.31 -4.60
N SER A 171 0.46 4.05 -4.59
CA SER A 171 1.10 4.61 -5.79
C SER A 171 2.61 4.40 -5.72
N ALA A 172 3.29 4.67 -6.82
CA ALA A 172 4.72 4.45 -6.88
C ALA A 172 5.44 5.55 -7.67
N VAL A 173 6.74 5.64 -7.42
CA VAL A 173 7.65 6.48 -8.20
C VAL A 173 8.88 5.65 -8.55
N LEU A 174 9.18 5.55 -9.84
CA LEU A 174 10.40 4.92 -10.35
C LEU A 174 11.52 5.96 -10.37
N THR A 175 12.73 5.59 -9.95
CA THR A 175 13.86 6.51 -9.87
C THR A 175 15.21 5.79 -9.82
N ASP A 176 16.30 6.51 -10.14
CA ASP A 176 17.68 6.07 -9.89
C ASP A 176 18.30 6.76 -8.66
N ALA A 177 17.52 7.56 -7.93
CA ALA A 177 17.97 8.20 -6.70
C ALA A 177 18.50 7.18 -5.68
N PRO A 178 19.64 7.44 -5.02
CA PRO A 178 20.25 6.53 -4.05
C PRO A 178 19.53 6.58 -2.69
N LEU A 179 18.30 6.12 -2.68
CA LEU A 179 17.46 6.07 -1.48
C LEU A 179 17.80 4.84 -0.63
N PRO A 180 17.70 4.92 0.71
CA PRO A 180 17.87 3.76 1.57
C PRO A 180 16.73 2.75 1.36
N PHE A 181 17.07 1.47 1.24
CA PHE A 181 16.08 0.40 1.04
C PHE A 181 15.48 -0.07 2.33
N ASP A 182 14.18 -0.23 2.33
CA ASP A 182 13.45 -0.96 3.37
C ASP A 182 13.57 -2.47 3.18
N GLN A 183 13.18 -3.22 4.20
CA GLN A 183 13.19 -4.68 4.20
C GLN A 183 11.78 -5.21 4.42
N PRO A 184 11.43 -6.38 3.83
CA PRO A 184 10.19 -7.07 4.12
C PRO A 184 9.99 -7.28 5.62
N LYS A 185 8.76 -7.08 6.10
CA LYS A 185 8.41 -7.25 7.52
C LYS A 185 7.25 -8.20 7.66
N ALA A 186 7.42 -9.21 8.52
CA ALA A 186 6.35 -10.11 8.91
C ALA A 186 5.65 -9.58 10.17
N HIS A 187 4.33 -9.66 10.18
CA HIS A 187 3.46 -9.24 11.28
C HIS A 187 2.52 -10.35 11.74
N GLY A 188 2.70 -11.58 11.21
CA GLY A 188 1.86 -12.74 11.50
C GLY A 188 0.54 -12.75 10.74
N VAL A 189 0.43 -11.97 9.68
CA VAL A 189 -0.79 -11.92 8.84
C VAL A 189 -1.04 -13.25 8.18
N ASP A 190 0.02 -13.92 7.71
CA ASP A 190 -0.09 -15.19 7.01
C ASP A 190 -0.70 -16.28 7.90
N ASP A 191 -0.19 -16.44 9.12
CA ASP A 191 -0.72 -17.39 10.12
C ASP A 191 -2.15 -17.03 10.55
N PHE A 192 -2.43 -15.74 10.71
CA PHE A 192 -3.77 -15.26 11.02
C PHE A 192 -4.75 -15.63 9.90
N CYS A 193 -4.40 -15.34 8.65
CA CYS A 193 -5.23 -15.59 7.47
C CYS A 193 -5.47 -17.09 7.23
N ALA A 194 -4.53 -17.96 7.61
CA ALA A 194 -4.70 -19.41 7.50
C ALA A 194 -5.94 -19.90 8.28
N ASN A 195 -6.21 -19.30 9.44
CA ASN A 195 -7.33 -19.67 10.32
C ASN A 195 -8.55 -18.74 10.19
N CYS A 196 -8.41 -17.55 9.62
CA CYS A 196 -9.48 -16.58 9.44
C CYS A 196 -10.21 -16.85 8.12
N ARG A 197 -11.56 -16.97 8.19
CA ARG A 197 -12.42 -17.21 7.03
C ARG A 197 -13.41 -16.08 6.76
N ILE A 198 -13.26 -14.93 7.41
CA ILE A 198 -14.26 -13.85 7.36
C ILE A 198 -14.41 -13.29 5.94
N CYS A 199 -13.31 -12.96 5.27
CA CYS A 199 -13.38 -12.42 3.90
C CYS A 199 -13.82 -13.47 2.87
N GLU A 200 -13.48 -14.73 3.07
CA GLU A 200 -13.95 -15.87 2.26
C GLU A 200 -15.47 -16.01 2.39
N ALA A 201 -15.99 -16.11 3.63
CA ALA A 201 -17.42 -16.26 3.88
C ALA A 201 -18.27 -15.05 3.45
N ALA A 202 -17.69 -13.86 3.40
CA ALA A 202 -18.37 -12.64 3.00
C ALA A 202 -18.30 -12.37 1.48
N CYS A 203 -17.53 -13.15 0.72
CA CYS A 203 -17.39 -12.93 -0.72
C CYS A 203 -18.64 -13.40 -1.46
N PRO A 204 -19.39 -12.51 -2.13
CA PRO A 204 -20.67 -12.88 -2.76
C PRO A 204 -20.51 -13.79 -3.98
N THR A 205 -19.30 -13.95 -4.48
CA THR A 205 -18.99 -14.74 -5.68
C THR A 205 -18.11 -15.95 -5.38
N ASP A 206 -17.83 -16.25 -4.11
CA ASP A 206 -16.92 -17.33 -3.69
C ASP A 206 -15.56 -17.30 -4.43
N ALA A 207 -15.05 -16.09 -4.65
CA ALA A 207 -13.80 -15.88 -5.40
C ALA A 207 -12.54 -16.06 -4.53
N ILE A 208 -12.66 -16.07 -3.20
CA ILE A 208 -11.53 -16.16 -2.27
C ILE A 208 -11.33 -17.62 -1.86
N PHE A 209 -10.17 -18.18 -2.24
CA PHE A 209 -9.86 -19.56 -1.90
C PHE A 209 -9.60 -19.75 -0.39
N PRO A 210 -10.06 -20.86 0.21
CA PRO A 210 -9.81 -21.18 1.61
C PRO A 210 -8.33 -21.40 1.91
N GLU A 211 -7.56 -21.88 0.91
CA GLU A 211 -6.16 -22.21 1.01
C GLU A 211 -5.32 -21.50 -0.07
N LYS A 212 -4.02 -21.40 0.20
CA LYS A 212 -3.05 -20.87 -0.77
C LYS A 212 -3.04 -21.70 -2.06
N GLN A 213 -2.98 -21.02 -3.19
CA GLN A 213 -2.92 -21.60 -4.52
C GLN A 213 -1.50 -21.56 -5.07
N GLN A 214 -1.17 -22.51 -5.96
CA GLN A 214 0.08 -22.49 -6.72
C GLN A 214 -0.10 -21.56 -7.93
N VAL A 215 0.51 -20.38 -7.91
CA VAL A 215 0.37 -19.37 -8.95
C VAL A 215 1.72 -18.95 -9.46
N ARG A 216 2.00 -19.20 -10.74
CA ARG A 216 3.28 -18.86 -11.41
C ARG A 216 4.50 -19.31 -10.59
N GLY A 217 4.52 -20.57 -10.15
CA GLY A 217 5.62 -21.16 -9.39
C GLY A 217 5.67 -20.80 -7.90
N THR A 218 4.74 -19.99 -7.38
CA THR A 218 4.72 -19.56 -5.98
C THR A 218 3.42 -19.98 -5.29
N LYS A 219 3.52 -20.61 -4.11
CA LYS A 219 2.37 -20.92 -3.26
C LYS A 219 1.99 -19.68 -2.44
N LYS A 220 0.84 -19.08 -2.78
CA LYS A 220 0.38 -17.81 -2.16
C LYS A 220 -1.13 -17.72 -2.04
N TRP A 221 -1.61 -16.81 -1.21
CA TRP A 221 -3.01 -16.39 -1.22
C TRP A 221 -3.38 -15.83 -2.59
N TYR A 222 -4.51 -16.27 -3.10
CA TYR A 222 -4.96 -15.90 -4.44
C TYR A 222 -6.48 -15.78 -4.48
N VAL A 223 -6.96 -14.96 -5.39
CA VAL A 223 -8.38 -14.73 -5.65
C VAL A 223 -8.68 -15.17 -7.07
N ASP A 224 -9.78 -15.86 -7.27
CA ASP A 224 -10.31 -16.18 -8.60
C ASP A 224 -10.87 -14.90 -9.22
N PHE A 225 -10.07 -14.28 -10.09
CA PHE A 225 -10.47 -13.04 -10.73
C PHE A 225 -11.61 -13.20 -11.73
N ASP A 226 -11.80 -14.37 -12.32
CA ASP A 226 -12.91 -14.62 -13.26
C ASP A 226 -14.24 -14.60 -12.50
N LYS A 227 -14.26 -15.04 -11.26
CA LYS A 227 -15.42 -14.90 -10.38
C LYS A 227 -15.57 -13.50 -9.78
N CYS A 228 -14.45 -12.87 -9.40
CA CYS A 228 -14.46 -11.58 -8.70
C CYS A 228 -14.86 -10.43 -9.62
N LEU A 229 -14.26 -10.33 -10.82
CA LEU A 229 -14.34 -9.16 -11.67
C LEU A 229 -15.76 -8.79 -12.14
N PRO A 230 -16.66 -9.71 -12.50
CA PRO A 230 -18.02 -9.33 -12.89
C PRO A 230 -18.73 -8.55 -11.79
N PHE A 231 -18.78 -9.09 -10.57
CA PHE A 231 -19.40 -8.43 -9.43
C PHE A 231 -18.67 -7.15 -9.01
N PHE A 232 -17.33 -7.16 -9.06
CA PHE A 232 -16.50 -5.98 -8.79
C PHE A 232 -16.84 -4.81 -9.72
N ASN A 233 -17.00 -5.08 -11.01
CA ASN A 233 -17.33 -4.05 -12.01
C ASN A 233 -18.77 -3.54 -11.86
N GLU A 234 -19.73 -4.45 -11.60
CA GLU A 234 -21.13 -4.10 -11.36
C GLU A 234 -21.30 -3.16 -10.17
N HIS A 235 -20.50 -3.34 -9.12
CA HIS A 235 -20.55 -2.56 -7.88
C HIS A 235 -19.46 -1.47 -7.79
N GLN A 236 -18.87 -1.06 -8.92
CA GLN A 236 -17.87 0.01 -8.99
C GLN A 236 -16.68 -0.17 -8.03
N GLY A 237 -16.30 -1.42 -7.78
CA GLY A 237 -15.16 -1.75 -6.93
C GLY A 237 -15.49 -2.49 -5.65
N CYS A 238 -16.57 -3.21 -5.55
CA CYS A 238 -17.05 -4.09 -4.47
C CYS A 238 -16.48 -3.80 -3.05
N ALA A 239 -15.20 -4.14 -2.80
CA ALA A 239 -14.42 -3.91 -1.56
C ALA A 239 -14.97 -4.62 -0.28
N ILE A 240 -15.95 -5.53 -0.35
CA ILE A 240 -16.52 -6.24 0.81
C ILE A 240 -15.41 -6.96 1.61
N CYS A 241 -14.53 -7.69 0.94
CA CYS A 241 -13.45 -8.44 1.60
C CYS A 241 -12.46 -7.54 2.37
N ILE A 242 -12.29 -6.28 1.96
CA ILE A 242 -11.49 -5.27 2.65
C ILE A 242 -12.24 -4.71 3.85
N ALA A 243 -13.54 -4.42 3.68
CA ALA A 243 -14.41 -3.86 4.72
C ALA A 243 -14.58 -4.80 5.91
N VAL A 244 -14.80 -6.09 5.65
CA VAL A 244 -15.00 -7.09 6.72
C VAL A 244 -13.72 -7.58 7.37
N CYS A 245 -12.55 -7.28 6.78
CA CYS A 245 -11.27 -7.73 7.30
C CYS A 245 -11.00 -7.18 8.72
N PRO A 246 -10.75 -8.03 9.72
CA PRO A 246 -10.50 -7.55 11.09
C PRO A 246 -9.32 -6.57 11.18
N TRP A 247 -8.30 -6.75 10.34
CA TRP A 247 -7.15 -5.86 10.28
C TRP A 247 -7.49 -4.45 9.80
N SER A 248 -8.54 -4.30 8.99
CA SER A 248 -8.95 -2.99 8.45
C SER A 248 -9.71 -2.13 9.46
N ARG A 249 -10.18 -2.71 10.57
CA ARG A 249 -10.90 -1.97 11.61
C ARG A 249 -9.94 -1.04 12.35
N PRO A 250 -10.31 0.23 12.58
CA PRO A 250 -9.45 1.20 13.23
C PRO A 250 -8.88 0.71 14.56
N GLY A 251 -7.55 0.74 14.70
CA GLY A 251 -6.82 0.34 15.91
C GLY A 251 -6.67 -1.17 16.14
N VAL A 252 -7.34 -2.01 15.35
CA VAL A 252 -7.30 -3.47 15.54
C VAL A 252 -6.02 -4.08 14.97
N GLY A 253 -5.55 -3.65 13.81
CA GLY A 253 -4.40 -4.24 13.14
C GLY A 253 -3.11 -4.15 13.95
N ILE A 254 -2.83 -3.03 14.60
CA ILE A 254 -1.66 -2.84 15.47
C ILE A 254 -1.70 -3.84 16.63
N ASN A 255 -2.84 -3.96 17.32
CA ASN A 255 -3.02 -4.87 18.45
C ASN A 255 -2.88 -6.34 18.02
N LEU A 256 -3.37 -6.70 16.82
CA LEU A 256 -3.21 -8.06 16.27
C LEU A 256 -1.73 -8.35 15.98
N ALA A 257 -1.04 -7.46 15.29
CA ALA A 257 0.39 -7.61 14.98
C ALA A 257 1.20 -7.83 16.26
N GLU A 258 1.01 -7.00 17.29
CA GLU A 258 1.72 -7.16 18.58
C GLU A 258 1.48 -8.51 19.24
N LYS A 259 0.21 -8.97 19.29
CA LYS A 259 -0.14 -10.26 19.90
C LYS A 259 0.47 -11.43 19.12
N LEU A 260 0.41 -11.40 17.80
CA LEU A 260 0.94 -12.46 16.93
C LEU A 260 2.46 -12.51 17.01
N MET A 261 3.15 -11.39 17.00
CA MET A 261 4.61 -11.33 17.16
C MET A 261 5.06 -11.84 18.53
N LYS A 262 4.37 -11.47 19.62
CA LYS A 262 4.64 -12.02 20.96
C LYS A 262 4.44 -13.53 21.00
N ARG A 263 3.40 -14.05 20.33
CA ARG A 263 3.16 -15.50 20.23
C ARG A 263 4.28 -16.20 19.45
N ALA A 264 4.69 -15.67 18.30
CA ALA A 264 5.78 -16.22 17.50
C ALA A 264 7.10 -16.28 18.28
N GLN A 265 7.43 -15.23 19.03
CA GLN A 265 8.62 -15.18 19.88
C GLN A 265 8.62 -16.26 20.97
N ARG A 266 7.46 -16.46 21.63
CA ARG A 266 7.31 -17.52 22.66
C ARG A 266 7.50 -18.92 22.07
N LEU A 267 6.92 -19.20 20.91
CA LEU A 267 7.08 -20.49 20.23
C LEU A 267 8.53 -20.74 19.82
N ALA A 268 9.21 -19.72 19.29
CA ALA A 268 10.62 -19.79 18.93
C ALA A 268 11.55 -20.02 20.14
N SER A 269 11.21 -19.47 21.31
CA SER A 269 11.99 -19.73 22.54
C SER A 269 11.78 -21.14 23.08
N GLN A 270 10.58 -21.69 23.00
CA GLN A 270 10.28 -23.05 23.43
C GLN A 270 10.98 -24.11 22.56
N SER A 271 10.98 -23.95 21.23
CA SER A 271 11.66 -24.86 20.33
C SER A 271 13.19 -24.91 20.53
N ARG A 272 13.81 -23.80 20.92
CA ARG A 272 15.25 -23.73 21.26
C ARG A 272 15.59 -24.50 22.53
N THR A 273 14.71 -24.48 23.53
CA THR A 273 14.90 -25.22 24.79
C THR A 273 14.78 -26.73 24.61
N GLU A 274 13.89 -27.18 23.72
CA GLU A 274 13.72 -28.61 23.42
C GLU A 274 14.86 -29.22 22.58
N THR A 275 15.58 -28.40 21.78
CA THR A 275 16.69 -28.86 20.94
C THR A 275 18.01 -28.93 21.74
N THR A 276 18.05 -28.41 22.97
CA THR A 276 19.27 -28.40 23.81
C THR A 276 19.24 -29.47 24.91
N GLN A 277 18.19 -30.29 24.98
CA GLN A 277 18.09 -31.49 25.80
C GLN A 277 18.30 -32.76 24.96
#